data_cc72cc1b2b47f690cdfbbefd3e5af06f
#
_entry.id   cc72cc1b2b47f690cdfbbefd3e5af06f
#
_cell.length_a   1.000
_cell.length_b   1.000
_cell.length_c   1.000
_cell.angle_alpha   90.00
_cell.angle_beta   90.00
_cell.angle_gamma   90.00
#
_symmetry.space_group_name_H-M   'P 1'
#
loop_
_entity.id
_entity.type
_entity.pdbx_description
1 polymer ?
#
loop_
_entity_poly.entity_id
_entity_poly.type
_entity_poly.pdbx_seq_one_letter_code
_entity_poly.pdbx_strand_id
1 'polypeptide(L)'
;SHDKVALFGFIRLRFPSKDAKPAFKVLEKNALIRELHVYGTTNSVGYIDKTATAAQHMGIGSNLLKMAEWVAIKNFYPRIVVISGEGVKGYYRKRGYKEEETFMVKDLKKYYFCIVLLVLFTILILYIIMI
;
A
#
# COMPACT_ATOMS: atom_id res chain seq x y z
N SER A 1 -4.78 15.66 10.69
CA SER A 1 -5.93 16.04 11.51
C SER A 1 -7.01 16.68 10.64
N HIS A 2 -8.23 16.69 11.12
CA HIS A 2 -9.38 17.23 10.40
C HIS A 2 -9.26 18.76 10.21
N ASP A 3 -8.67 19.43 11.15
CA ASP A 3 -8.38 20.87 11.17
C ASP A 3 -7.08 21.26 10.46
N LYS A 4 -6.37 20.29 9.86
CA LYS A 4 -5.08 20.45 9.18
C LYS A 4 -3.95 21.02 10.05
N VAL A 5 -4.06 20.94 11.36
CA VAL A 5 -3.04 21.42 12.32
C VAL A 5 -1.95 20.38 12.56
N ALA A 6 -2.25 19.08 12.43
CA ALA A 6 -1.29 18.01 12.68
C ALA A 6 -1.25 16.98 11.55
N LEU A 7 -0.05 16.57 11.15
CA LEU A 7 0.20 15.48 10.23
C LEU A 7 0.50 14.20 11.03
N PHE A 8 -0.38 13.21 10.95
CA PHE A 8 -0.21 11.92 11.65
C PHE A 8 0.58 10.88 10.87
N GLY A 9 0.70 11.05 9.56
CA GLY A 9 1.49 10.17 8.72
C GLY A 9 1.36 10.50 7.25
N PHE A 10 2.25 9.96 6.44
CA PHE A 10 2.19 10.08 5.00
C PHE A 10 2.76 8.83 4.31
N ILE A 11 2.41 8.65 3.05
CA ILE A 11 3.00 7.65 2.18
C ILE A 11 3.42 8.30 0.87
N ARG A 12 4.60 7.93 0.38
CA ARG A 12 5.10 8.40 -0.91
C ARG A 12 5.11 7.25 -1.91
N LEU A 13 4.14 7.28 -2.80
CA LEU A 13 4.01 6.35 -3.91
C LEU A 13 4.61 6.97 -5.17
N ARG A 14 5.42 6.21 -5.90
CA ARG A 14 6.02 6.60 -7.18
C ARG A 14 5.62 5.61 -8.25
N PHE A 15 5.28 6.11 -9.42
CA PHE A 15 5.16 5.33 -10.65
C PHE A 15 6.42 5.47 -11.49
N PRO A 16 6.91 4.39 -12.11
CA PRO A 16 8.07 4.46 -13.00
C PRO A 16 7.73 5.27 -14.24
N SER A 17 8.68 6.05 -14.73
CA SER A 17 8.57 6.65 -16.07
C SER A 17 8.72 5.56 -17.14
N LYS A 18 8.21 5.83 -18.37
CA LYS A 18 8.26 4.87 -19.48
C LYS A 18 9.68 4.45 -19.84
N ASP A 19 10.62 5.37 -19.69
CA ASP A 19 12.04 5.18 -20.06
C ASP A 19 12.93 4.83 -18.86
N ALA A 20 12.33 4.57 -17.70
CA ALA A 20 13.09 4.24 -16.50
C ALA A 20 13.81 2.90 -16.68
N LYS A 21 15.13 2.92 -16.47
CA LYS A 21 15.96 1.72 -16.37
C LYS A 21 16.39 1.55 -14.90
N PRO A 22 15.59 0.91 -14.07
CA PRO A 22 15.92 0.73 -12.66
C PRO A 22 17.07 -0.25 -12.50
N ALA A 23 17.90 -0.04 -11.47
CA ALA A 23 19.02 -0.94 -11.15
C ALA A 23 18.55 -2.34 -10.71
N PHE A 24 17.32 -2.46 -10.21
CA PHE A 24 16.74 -3.71 -9.75
C PHE A 24 15.55 -4.11 -10.63
N LYS A 25 15.53 -5.36 -11.06
CA LYS A 25 14.47 -5.89 -11.93
C LYS A 25 13.08 -5.81 -11.29
N VAL A 26 13.02 -5.99 -9.99
CA VAL A 26 11.77 -5.91 -9.21
C VAL A 26 11.09 -4.54 -9.31
N LEU A 27 11.81 -3.50 -9.66
CA LEU A 27 11.27 -2.13 -9.83
C LEU A 27 10.74 -1.86 -11.23
N GLU A 28 11.02 -2.74 -12.22
CA GLU A 28 10.54 -2.54 -13.58
C GLU A 28 9.02 -2.61 -13.64
N LYS A 29 8.40 -1.56 -14.21
CA LYS A 29 6.95 -1.50 -14.44
C LYS A 29 6.08 -1.77 -13.21
N ASN A 30 6.63 -1.58 -12.00
CA ASN A 30 5.92 -1.76 -10.74
C ASN A 30 5.80 -0.43 -9.98
N ALA A 31 4.69 -0.27 -9.27
CA ALA A 31 4.51 0.88 -8.38
C ALA A 31 5.46 0.76 -7.18
N LEU A 32 6.08 1.87 -6.75
CA LEU A 32 7.08 1.88 -5.69
C LEU A 32 6.64 2.77 -4.53
N ILE A 33 6.48 2.19 -3.35
CA ILE A 33 6.40 2.92 -2.09
C ILE A 33 7.82 3.22 -1.64
N ARG A 34 8.19 4.50 -1.68
CA ARG A 34 9.50 4.98 -1.23
C ARG A 34 9.54 5.21 0.26
N GLU A 35 8.44 5.66 0.81
CA GLU A 35 8.31 5.99 2.23
C GLU A 35 6.90 5.70 2.72
N LEU A 36 6.81 5.14 3.90
CA LEU A 36 5.62 5.09 4.73
C LEU A 36 6.02 5.57 6.11
N HIS A 37 5.52 6.71 6.52
CA HIS A 37 5.85 7.30 7.80
C HIS A 37 4.58 7.58 8.61
N VAL A 38 4.58 7.15 9.86
CA VAL A 38 3.53 7.46 10.83
C VAL A 38 4.18 8.13 12.00
N TYR A 39 3.77 9.35 12.26
CA TYR A 39 4.27 10.12 13.39
C TYR A 39 3.63 9.62 14.68
N GLY A 40 4.42 9.43 15.68
CA GLY A 40 4.03 9.07 17.03
C GLY A 40 5.24 9.22 17.94
N THR A 41 5.04 9.51 19.20
CA THR A 41 6.13 9.50 20.17
C THR A 41 6.62 8.06 20.32
N THR A 42 7.86 7.81 19.95
CA THR A 42 8.58 6.62 20.39
C THR A 42 8.69 6.74 21.91
N ASN A 43 7.92 5.94 22.65
CA ASN A 43 8.05 5.88 24.09
C ASN A 43 9.48 5.45 24.42
N SER A 44 10.23 6.34 25.08
CA SER A 44 11.37 5.93 25.88
C SER A 44 10.86 4.88 26.85
N VAL A 45 11.59 3.78 26.98
CA VAL A 45 11.25 2.68 27.89
C VAL A 45 10.89 3.25 29.27
N GLY A 46 9.60 3.22 29.65
CA GLY A 46 9.12 3.60 30.98
C GLY A 46 8.05 4.69 31.08
N TYR A 47 7.66 5.39 30.01
CA TYR A 47 6.60 6.40 30.07
C TYR A 47 5.49 6.11 29.04
N ILE A 48 4.31 5.73 29.54
CA ILE A 48 3.13 5.50 28.68
C ILE A 48 2.35 6.82 28.59
N ASP A 49 2.65 7.62 27.58
CA ASP A 49 1.75 8.71 27.21
C ASP A 49 0.57 8.14 26.41
N LYS A 50 -0.59 8.03 27.03
CA LYS A 50 -1.80 7.45 26.45
C LYS A 50 -2.32 8.22 25.22
N THR A 51 -1.92 9.46 25.01
CA THR A 51 -2.39 10.30 23.91
C THR A 51 -1.55 10.13 22.63
N ALA A 52 -0.24 9.93 22.75
CA ALA A 52 0.65 9.75 21.61
C ALA A 52 0.69 8.30 21.10
N THR A 53 0.44 7.33 21.97
CA THR A 53 0.30 5.91 21.63
C THR A 53 -0.91 5.66 20.70
N ALA A 54 -1.94 6.50 20.81
CA ALA A 54 -3.16 6.38 20.01
C ALA A 54 -2.89 6.46 18.49
N ALA A 55 -2.03 7.36 18.01
CA ALA A 55 -1.80 7.53 16.56
C ALA A 55 -1.14 6.31 15.90
N GLN A 56 -0.17 5.68 16.55
CA GLN A 56 0.47 4.46 16.03
C GLN A 56 -0.47 3.25 16.07
N HIS A 57 -1.36 3.17 17.06
CA HIS A 57 -2.34 2.09 17.21
C HIS A 57 -3.63 2.30 16.40
N MET A 58 -3.92 3.51 15.91
CA MET A 58 -5.10 3.82 15.10
C MET A 58 -5.08 3.21 13.68
N GLY A 59 -4.11 2.40 13.34
CA GLY A 59 -4.03 1.74 12.03
C GLY A 59 -3.71 2.68 10.86
N ILE A 60 -3.23 3.90 11.12
CA ILE A 60 -2.92 4.92 10.10
C ILE A 60 -1.99 4.36 9.02
N GLY A 61 -0.89 3.70 9.42
CA GLY A 61 0.04 3.08 8.46
C GLY A 61 -0.62 2.01 7.60
N SER A 62 -1.54 1.23 8.16
CA SER A 62 -2.30 0.23 7.42
C SER A 62 -3.25 0.87 6.41
N ASN A 63 -3.92 1.97 6.79
CA ASN A 63 -4.83 2.68 5.91
C ASN A 63 -4.07 3.39 4.77
N LEU A 64 -2.94 4.01 5.06
CA LEU A 64 -2.07 4.61 4.05
C LEU A 64 -1.57 3.55 3.05
N LEU A 65 -1.17 2.37 3.55
CA LEU A 65 -0.71 1.27 2.70
C LEU A 65 -1.83 0.76 1.79
N LYS A 66 -3.03 0.53 2.33
CA LYS A 66 -4.21 0.14 1.54
C LYS A 66 -4.57 1.18 0.47
N MET A 67 -4.46 2.47 0.81
CA MET A 67 -4.69 3.56 -0.14
C MET A 67 -3.67 3.51 -1.28
N ALA A 68 -2.38 3.31 -0.99
CA ALA A 68 -1.35 3.19 -2.01
C ALA A 68 -1.56 1.96 -2.90
N GLU A 69 -1.96 0.82 -2.32
CA GLU A 69 -2.33 -0.38 -3.08
C GLU A 69 -3.50 -0.09 -4.03
N TRP A 70 -4.55 0.56 -3.52
CA TRP A 70 -5.71 0.93 -4.33
C TRP A 70 -5.35 1.89 -5.46
N VAL A 71 -4.51 2.91 -5.20
CA VAL A 71 -4.02 3.85 -6.23
C VAL A 71 -3.18 3.11 -7.27
N ALA A 72 -2.34 2.16 -6.87
CA ALA A 72 -1.57 1.32 -7.80
C ALA A 72 -2.49 0.47 -8.69
N ILE A 73 -3.53 -0.15 -8.12
CA ILE A 73 -4.54 -0.92 -8.85
C ILE A 73 -5.26 -0.03 -9.87
N LYS A 74 -5.73 1.14 -9.48
CA LYS A 74 -6.41 2.09 -10.39
C LYS A 74 -5.54 2.53 -11.57
N ASN A 75 -4.23 2.54 -11.39
CA ASN A 75 -3.26 2.88 -12.43
C ASN A 75 -2.68 1.64 -13.14
N PHE A 76 -3.32 0.48 -12.98
CA PHE A 76 -3.00 -0.77 -13.67
C PHE A 76 -1.59 -1.32 -13.40
N TYR A 77 -1.02 -1.05 -12.22
CA TYR A 77 0.25 -1.66 -11.83
C TYR A 77 0.02 -3.08 -11.30
N PRO A 78 0.69 -4.09 -11.89
CA PRO A 78 0.49 -5.49 -11.52
C PRO A 78 1.06 -5.82 -10.14
N ARG A 79 2.02 -5.04 -9.66
CA ARG A 79 2.73 -5.25 -8.39
C ARG A 79 3.02 -3.92 -7.72
N ILE A 80 3.08 -3.93 -6.40
CA ILE A 80 3.54 -2.82 -5.59
C ILE A 80 4.77 -3.27 -4.78
N VAL A 81 5.79 -2.45 -4.81
CA VAL A 81 7.11 -2.69 -4.22
C VAL A 81 7.34 -1.68 -3.10
N VAL A 82 7.97 -2.09 -2.02
CA VAL A 82 8.30 -1.21 -0.89
C VAL A 82 9.79 -1.25 -0.60
N ILE A 83 10.42 -0.08 -0.50
CA ILE A 83 11.75 0.05 0.10
C ILE A 83 11.56 -0.06 1.61
N SER A 84 12.00 -1.15 2.21
CA SER A 84 11.75 -1.49 3.60
C SER A 84 13.06 -1.72 4.35
N GLY A 85 13.21 -1.11 5.49
CA GLY A 85 14.28 -1.48 6.43
C GLY A 85 14.02 -2.88 7.04
N GLU A 86 15.09 -3.56 7.47
CA GLU A 86 15.02 -4.94 8.03
C GLU A 86 14.03 -5.05 9.20
N GLY A 87 14.06 -4.10 10.13
CA GLY A 87 13.24 -4.14 11.35
C GLY A 87 11.73 -4.06 11.09
N VAL A 88 11.29 -3.62 9.91
CA VAL A 88 9.87 -3.45 9.57
C VAL A 88 9.37 -4.44 8.52
N LYS A 89 10.19 -5.33 7.99
CA LYS A 89 9.76 -6.36 7.02
C LYS A 89 8.62 -7.23 7.56
N GLY A 90 8.63 -7.55 8.86
CA GLY A 90 7.55 -8.27 9.52
C GLY A 90 6.18 -7.59 9.42
N TYR A 91 6.15 -6.27 9.45
CA TYR A 91 4.94 -5.47 9.27
C TYR A 91 4.32 -5.69 7.88
N TYR A 92 5.14 -5.73 6.83
CA TYR A 92 4.70 -5.95 5.45
C TYR A 92 4.32 -7.41 5.20
N ARG A 93 5.08 -8.39 5.75
CA ARG A 93 4.74 -9.82 5.64
C ARG A 93 3.34 -10.12 6.16
N LYS A 94 2.95 -9.56 7.30
CA LYS A 94 1.60 -9.68 7.88
C LYS A 94 0.49 -9.10 6.98
N ARG A 95 0.85 -8.30 5.95
CA ARG A 95 -0.07 -7.65 4.99
C ARG A 95 -0.01 -8.27 3.60
N GLY A 96 0.60 -9.45 3.48
CA GLY A 96 0.67 -10.23 2.26
C GLY A 96 1.79 -9.83 1.30
N TYR A 97 2.77 -9.07 1.78
CA TYR A 97 3.99 -8.81 1.03
C TYR A 97 4.98 -9.96 1.22
N LYS A 98 5.74 -10.25 0.17
CA LYS A 98 6.85 -11.21 0.18
C LYS A 98 8.15 -10.47 -0.09
N GLU A 99 9.23 -11.00 0.43
CA GLU A 99 10.56 -10.46 0.14
C GLU A 99 11.04 -10.95 -1.22
N GLU A 100 11.53 -10.02 -2.03
CA GLU A 100 12.13 -10.29 -3.34
C GLU A 100 13.32 -9.35 -3.51
N GLU A 101 14.50 -9.89 -3.72
CA GLU A 101 15.76 -9.18 -3.59
C GLU A 101 15.87 -8.55 -2.17
N THR A 102 15.89 -7.22 -2.06
CA THR A 102 15.91 -6.50 -0.78
C THR A 102 14.61 -5.74 -0.50
N PHE A 103 13.60 -5.95 -1.33
CA PHE A 103 12.33 -5.23 -1.31
C PHE A 103 11.20 -6.10 -0.77
N MET A 104 10.16 -5.44 -0.27
CA MET A 104 8.90 -6.11 0.05
C MET A 104 7.93 -5.90 -1.11
N VAL A 105 7.39 -6.98 -1.67
CA VAL A 105 6.59 -6.98 -2.90
C VAL A 105 5.24 -7.63 -2.69
N LYS A 106 4.19 -7.02 -3.22
CA LYS A 106 2.85 -7.60 -3.23
C LYS A 106 2.29 -7.66 -4.65
N ASP A 107 1.78 -8.81 -5.03
CA ASP A 107 1.08 -9.01 -6.30
C ASP A 107 -0.35 -8.46 -6.20
N LEU A 108 -0.72 -7.64 -7.16
CA LEU A 108 -2.04 -7.00 -7.25
C LEU A 108 -2.93 -7.63 -8.34
N LYS A 109 -2.42 -8.58 -9.13
CA LYS A 109 -3.14 -9.18 -10.27
C LYS A 109 -4.46 -9.83 -9.87
N LYS A 110 -4.53 -10.41 -8.67
CA LYS A 110 -5.77 -11.01 -8.16
C LYS A 110 -6.94 -10.01 -8.10
N TYR A 111 -6.66 -8.73 -7.85
CA TYR A 111 -7.71 -7.71 -7.79
C TYR A 111 -8.29 -7.41 -9.17
N TYR A 112 -7.47 -7.44 -10.23
CA TYR A 112 -7.95 -7.28 -11.61
C TYR A 112 -8.85 -8.44 -12.02
N PHE A 113 -8.49 -9.66 -11.66
CA PHE A 113 -9.32 -10.83 -11.92
C PHE A 113 -10.70 -10.69 -11.24
N CYS A 114 -10.74 -10.28 -9.98
CA CYS A 114 -11.99 -10.02 -9.28
C CYS A 114 -12.83 -8.91 -9.94
N ILE A 115 -12.19 -7.83 -10.39
CA ILE A 115 -12.88 -6.72 -11.08
C ILE A 115 -13.48 -7.21 -12.41
N VAL A 116 -12.73 -7.97 -13.20
CA VAL A 116 -13.21 -8.53 -14.47
C VAL A 116 -14.41 -9.44 -14.25
N LEU A 117 -14.34 -10.34 -13.25
CA LEU A 117 -15.47 -11.20 -12.92
C LEU A 117 -16.71 -10.40 -12.50
N LEU A 118 -16.53 -9.34 -11.69
CA LEU A 118 -17.63 -8.48 -11.29
C LEU A 118 -18.30 -7.79 -12.48
N VAL A 119 -17.49 -7.26 -13.41
CA VAL A 119 -17.98 -6.60 -14.62
C VAL A 119 -18.74 -7.60 -15.50
N LEU A 120 -18.20 -8.81 -15.72
CA LEU A 120 -18.88 -9.84 -16.49
C LEU A 120 -20.21 -10.25 -15.85
N PHE A 121 -20.24 -10.37 -14.53
CA PHE A 121 -21.46 -10.70 -13.79
C PHE A 121 -22.53 -9.60 -13.91
N THR A 122 -22.12 -8.33 -13.82
CA THR A 122 -23.07 -7.20 -14.01
C THR A 122 -23.62 -7.14 -15.42
N ILE A 123 -22.79 -7.39 -16.45
CA ILE A 123 -23.25 -7.46 -17.84
C ILE A 123 -24.25 -8.60 -18.04
N LEU A 124 -23.98 -9.76 -17.45
CA LEU A 124 -24.90 -10.91 -17.52
C LEU A 124 -26.26 -10.61 -16.88
N ILE A 125 -26.26 -9.95 -15.71
CA ILE A 125 -27.52 -9.55 -15.06
C ILE A 125 -28.30 -8.58 -15.94
N LEU A 126 -27.65 -7.56 -16.49
CA LEU A 126 -28.30 -6.60 -17.38
C LEU A 126 -28.86 -7.27 -18.61
N TYR A 127 -28.15 -8.23 -19.19
CA TYR A 127 -28.64 -9.02 -20.34
C TYR A 127 -29.89 -9.82 -19.98
N ILE A 128 -29.92 -10.48 -18.82
CA ILE A 128 -31.10 -11.25 -18.36
C ILE A 128 -32.31 -10.34 -18.12
N ILE A 129 -32.12 -9.12 -17.60
CA ILE A 129 -33.19 -8.16 -17.33
C ILE A 129 -33.78 -7.61 -18.64
N MET A 130 -32.98 -7.56 -19.72
CA MET A 130 -33.41 -7.02 -21.02
C MET A 130 -34.11 -8.06 -21.92
N ILE A 131 -34.06 -9.32 -21.56
CA ILE A 131 -34.82 -10.41 -22.23
C ILE A 131 -36.14 -10.64 -21.50
#